data_1ccbe12196f13a53697b64a8f96f4f32
#
_entry.id   1ccbe12196f13a53697b64a8f96f4f32
#
_cell.length_a   1.000
_cell.length_b   1.000
_cell.length_c   1.000
_cell.angle_alpha   90.00
_cell.angle_beta   90.00
_cell.angle_gamma   90.00
#
_symmetry.space_group_name_H-M   'P 1'
#
loop_
_entity.id
_entity.type
_entity.pdbx_description
1 polymer ?
#
loop_
_entity_poly.entity_id
_entity_poly.type
_entity_poly.pdbx_seq_one_letter_code
_entity_poly.pdbx_strand_id
1 'polypeptide(L)'
;MRARFLLSLLIVLAAACAPRPASAEPVAGGSAVVALWTAPLGGDLTVTRAFDPPPDPFAAGHRGVDLGGTPWSSVLAAGDGVVVFAGMVAGRPVVSIDHADGLRTTYEPVDPSVAAGQRVTRGSPIGTLVGGHAGCPREACLHWGLRRGDTYLDPMALLRPPRVRLLPAAPPAADG
;
A
#
# COMPACT_ATOMS: atom_id res chain seq x y z
N MET A 1 -64.21 63.70 -34.39
CA MET A 1 -63.57 62.59 -33.63
C MET A 1 -62.49 61.99 -34.50
N ARG A 2 -61.24 62.27 -34.18
CA ARG A 2 -60.05 61.77 -34.93
C ARG A 2 -59.20 60.89 -33.99
N ALA A 3 -59.25 59.55 -34.24
CA ALA A 3 -58.41 58.59 -33.49
C ALA A 3 -57.00 58.60 -34.08
N ARG A 4 -56.01 58.83 -33.27
CA ARG A 4 -54.57 58.73 -33.59
C ARG A 4 -54.07 57.34 -33.13
N PHE A 5 -53.74 56.51 -34.12
CA PHE A 5 -52.99 55.25 -33.87
C PHE A 5 -51.49 55.57 -33.71
N LEU A 6 -50.96 55.29 -32.50
CA LEU A 6 -49.51 55.28 -32.25
C LEU A 6 -48.99 53.89 -32.51
N LEU A 7 -48.17 53.74 -33.54
CA LEU A 7 -47.47 52.50 -33.88
C LEU A 7 -46.15 52.42 -33.08
N SER A 8 -46.14 51.59 -32.03
CA SER A 8 -44.96 51.37 -31.27
C SER A 8 -44.08 50.34 -31.98
N LEU A 9 -42.92 50.78 -32.42
CA LEU A 9 -41.88 49.93 -33.05
C LEU A 9 -41.05 49.25 -31.92
N LEU A 10 -41.24 47.95 -31.75
CA LEU A 10 -40.46 47.10 -30.87
C LEU A 10 -39.15 46.67 -31.61
N ILE A 11 -38.02 47.24 -31.18
CA ILE A 11 -36.72 46.81 -31.64
C ILE A 11 -36.27 45.62 -30.76
N VAL A 12 -36.31 44.41 -31.34
CA VAL A 12 -35.76 43.21 -30.70
C VAL A 12 -34.26 43.17 -30.97
N LEU A 13 -33.46 43.43 -29.90
CA LEU A 13 -32.01 43.30 -29.96
C LEU A 13 -31.65 41.82 -29.80
N ALA A 14 -31.34 41.11 -30.88
CA ALA A 14 -30.82 39.75 -30.82
C ALA A 14 -29.36 39.76 -30.37
N ALA A 15 -29.12 39.44 -29.11
CA ALA A 15 -27.76 39.22 -28.59
C ALA A 15 -27.22 37.89 -29.16
N ALA A 16 -26.27 37.98 -30.07
CA ALA A 16 -25.51 36.83 -30.59
C ALA A 16 -24.63 36.28 -29.49
N CYS A 17 -25.05 35.13 -28.91
CA CYS A 17 -24.24 34.37 -27.98
C CYS A 17 -23.18 33.59 -28.77
N ALA A 18 -21.99 34.14 -28.92
CA ALA A 18 -20.86 33.41 -29.51
C ALA A 18 -20.35 32.34 -28.52
N PRO A 19 -20.18 31.07 -28.94
CA PRO A 19 -19.60 30.07 -28.06
C PRO A 19 -18.12 30.42 -27.75
N ARG A 20 -17.79 30.52 -26.44
CA ARG A 20 -16.43 30.64 -25.98
C ARG A 20 -15.71 29.33 -26.28
N PRO A 21 -14.47 29.37 -26.84
CA PRO A 21 -13.66 28.18 -26.93
C PRO A 21 -13.37 27.66 -25.49
N ALA A 22 -13.73 26.42 -25.22
CA ALA A 22 -13.37 25.74 -24.01
C ALA A 22 -11.82 25.60 -23.98
N SER A 23 -11.18 26.34 -23.10
CA SER A 23 -9.75 26.13 -22.80
C SER A 23 -9.64 24.73 -22.17
N ALA A 24 -9.10 23.79 -22.93
CA ALA A 24 -8.71 22.49 -22.38
C ALA A 24 -7.56 22.73 -21.41
N GLU A 25 -7.84 22.64 -20.12
CA GLU A 25 -6.78 22.59 -19.09
C GLU A 25 -5.95 21.32 -19.34
N PRO A 26 -4.59 21.43 -19.30
CA PRO A 26 -3.77 20.22 -19.38
C PRO A 26 -4.05 19.37 -18.15
N VAL A 27 -4.68 18.22 -18.35
CA VAL A 27 -4.76 17.18 -17.34
C VAL A 27 -3.32 16.74 -17.05
N ALA A 28 -2.77 17.23 -15.96
CA ALA A 28 -1.51 16.73 -15.43
C ALA A 28 -1.74 15.29 -14.95
N GLY A 29 -1.74 14.36 -15.91
CA GLY A 29 -1.76 12.93 -15.70
C GLY A 29 -0.42 12.45 -15.16
N GLY A 30 -0.06 12.88 -13.95
CA GLY A 30 0.96 12.19 -13.20
C GLY A 30 0.42 10.81 -12.85
N SER A 31 0.88 9.76 -13.55
CA SER A 31 0.67 8.39 -13.09
C SER A 31 1.32 8.29 -11.70
N ALA A 32 0.52 8.43 -10.66
CA ALA A 32 0.96 8.12 -9.32
C ALA A 32 1.37 6.64 -9.35
N VAL A 33 2.65 6.35 -9.17
CA VAL A 33 3.13 4.98 -8.96
C VAL A 33 2.43 4.51 -7.68
N VAL A 34 1.40 3.69 -7.84
CA VAL A 34 0.70 3.12 -6.70
C VAL A 34 1.70 2.20 -6.01
N ALA A 35 2.12 2.57 -4.81
CA ALA A 35 2.98 1.70 -4.03
C ALA A 35 2.25 0.37 -3.81
N LEU A 36 2.87 -0.75 -4.16
CA LEU A 36 2.28 -2.08 -3.99
C LEU A 36 2.24 -2.50 -2.51
N TRP A 37 3.08 -1.89 -1.68
CA TRP A 37 3.29 -2.27 -0.29
C TRP A 37 3.19 -1.06 0.65
N THR A 38 2.82 -1.34 1.90
CA THR A 38 2.79 -0.37 2.99
C THR A 38 3.40 -0.97 4.26
N ALA A 39 3.79 -0.09 5.18
CA ALA A 39 4.22 -0.51 6.51
C ALA A 39 3.10 -1.22 7.27
N PRO A 40 3.40 -2.28 8.04
CA PRO A 40 2.41 -2.99 8.83
C PRO A 40 2.01 -2.28 10.13
N LEU A 41 2.76 -1.25 10.54
CA LEU A 41 2.43 -0.37 11.65
C LEU A 41 2.33 1.06 11.16
N GLY A 42 1.45 1.85 11.78
CA GLY A 42 1.32 3.28 11.50
C GLY A 42 2.46 4.10 12.10
N GLY A 43 2.68 5.31 11.54
CA GLY A 43 3.72 6.24 11.99
C GLY A 43 5.12 5.88 11.50
N ASP A 44 6.13 6.46 12.16
CA ASP A 44 7.54 6.21 11.82
C ASP A 44 7.97 4.82 12.29
N LEU A 45 8.47 4.01 11.36
CA LEU A 45 8.94 2.66 11.67
C LEU A 45 10.26 2.70 12.44
N THR A 46 10.27 2.10 13.61
CA THR A 46 11.48 1.85 14.37
C THR A 46 11.86 0.38 14.28
N VAL A 47 12.92 0.04 13.53
CA VAL A 47 13.47 -1.31 13.51
C VAL A 47 14.24 -1.55 14.80
N THR A 48 13.78 -2.50 15.62
CA THR A 48 14.42 -2.89 16.88
C THR A 48 15.35 -4.09 16.71
N ARG A 49 15.08 -4.94 15.71
CA ARG A 49 15.94 -6.03 15.29
C ARG A 49 15.85 -6.22 13.78
N ALA A 50 16.97 -6.15 13.10
CA ALA A 50 17.05 -6.30 11.64
C ALA A 50 16.90 -7.77 11.20
N PHE A 51 16.57 -7.95 9.91
CA PHE A 51 16.63 -9.23 9.22
C PHE A 51 18.07 -9.77 9.23
N ASP A 52 18.22 -11.05 9.62
CA ASP A 52 19.49 -11.77 9.69
C ASP A 52 19.24 -13.20 9.18
N PRO A 53 19.40 -13.45 7.86
CA PRO A 53 19.05 -14.74 7.29
C PRO A 53 19.93 -15.85 7.86
N PRO A 54 19.32 -16.94 8.38
CA PRO A 54 20.11 -18.06 8.86
C PRO A 54 20.86 -18.71 7.68
N PRO A 55 22.09 -19.21 7.91
CA PRO A 55 22.90 -19.85 6.86
C PRO A 55 22.30 -21.18 6.36
N ASP A 56 21.44 -21.80 7.16
CA ASP A 56 20.65 -22.98 6.82
C ASP A 56 19.27 -22.92 7.48
N PRO A 57 18.28 -23.76 7.08
CA PRO A 57 16.90 -23.69 7.57
C PRO A 57 16.76 -23.85 9.09
N PHE A 58 17.72 -24.50 9.77
CA PHE A 58 17.66 -24.81 11.21
C PHE A 58 18.60 -23.94 12.04
N ALA A 59 19.51 -23.19 11.40
CA ALA A 59 20.45 -22.33 12.10
C ALA A 59 19.77 -21.13 12.78
N ALA A 60 20.48 -20.58 13.74
CA ALA A 60 20.10 -19.30 14.37
C ALA A 60 20.13 -18.17 13.34
N GLY A 61 19.22 -17.22 13.50
CA GLY A 61 19.08 -16.06 12.63
C GLY A 61 17.80 -15.30 12.99
N HIS A 62 17.43 -14.33 12.14
CA HIS A 62 16.19 -13.58 12.27
C HIS A 62 15.44 -13.56 10.94
N ARG A 63 14.36 -14.33 10.86
CA ARG A 63 13.60 -14.58 9.60
C ARG A 63 12.63 -13.48 9.23
N GLY A 64 12.82 -12.29 9.77
CA GLY A 64 12.02 -11.08 9.55
C GLY A 64 12.69 -9.87 10.17
N VAL A 65 11.93 -8.82 10.42
CA VAL A 65 12.35 -7.65 11.21
C VAL A 65 11.44 -7.49 12.40
N ASP A 66 11.98 -7.01 13.53
CA ASP A 66 11.15 -6.60 14.65
C ASP A 66 10.96 -5.08 14.60
N LEU A 67 9.71 -4.66 14.60
CA LEU A 67 9.29 -3.27 14.55
C LEU A 67 8.72 -2.86 15.91
N GLY A 68 9.30 -1.82 16.49
CA GLY A 68 8.79 -1.25 17.74
C GLY A 68 7.40 -0.65 17.55
N GLY A 69 6.49 -0.99 18.44
CA GLY A 69 5.11 -0.52 18.44
C GLY A 69 4.57 -0.29 19.85
N THR A 70 3.30 0.03 19.91
CA THR A 70 2.53 0.18 21.15
C THR A 70 1.53 -0.97 21.26
N PRO A 71 1.34 -1.59 22.44
CA PRO A 71 0.31 -2.61 22.62
C PRO A 71 -1.06 -2.11 22.16
N TRP A 72 -1.84 -3.00 21.54
CA TRP A 72 -3.18 -2.75 21.03
C TRP A 72 -3.25 -1.81 19.80
N SER A 73 -2.10 -1.34 19.29
CA SER A 73 -2.09 -0.63 18.01
C SER A 73 -2.54 -1.55 16.86
N SER A 74 -3.18 -0.95 15.87
CA SER A 74 -3.62 -1.67 14.68
C SER A 74 -2.44 -2.20 13.88
N VAL A 75 -2.50 -3.47 13.51
CA VAL A 75 -1.57 -4.08 12.55
C VAL A 75 -2.26 -4.16 11.20
N LEU A 76 -1.55 -3.76 10.13
CA LEU A 76 -2.08 -3.60 8.79
C LEU A 76 -1.50 -4.64 7.84
N ALA A 77 -2.31 -5.11 6.88
CA ALA A 77 -1.83 -5.90 5.76
C ALA A 77 -0.83 -5.09 4.94
N ALA A 78 0.39 -5.58 4.79
CA ALA A 78 1.42 -4.86 4.04
C ALA A 78 1.13 -4.77 2.53
N GLY A 79 0.34 -5.69 1.98
CA GLY A 79 -0.10 -5.73 0.59
C GLY A 79 -1.43 -6.44 0.43
N ASP A 80 -1.99 -6.37 -0.79
CA ASP A 80 -3.18 -7.13 -1.16
C ASP A 80 -2.90 -8.63 -1.08
N GLY A 81 -3.86 -9.42 -0.60
CA GLY A 81 -3.65 -10.86 -0.49
C GLY A 81 -4.81 -11.64 0.10
N VAL A 82 -4.52 -12.89 0.45
CA VAL A 82 -5.44 -13.80 1.12
C VAL A 82 -4.81 -14.26 2.44
N VAL A 83 -5.54 -14.15 3.53
CA VAL A 83 -5.12 -14.68 4.82
C VAL A 83 -5.07 -16.21 4.71
N VAL A 84 -3.91 -16.80 4.93
CA VAL A 84 -3.74 -18.28 4.90
C VAL A 84 -3.67 -18.87 6.29
N PHE A 85 -3.41 -18.03 7.29
CA PHE A 85 -3.42 -18.43 8.69
C PHE A 85 -3.76 -17.24 9.59
N ALA A 86 -4.59 -17.47 10.59
CA ALA A 86 -4.89 -16.55 11.68
C ALA A 86 -5.20 -17.38 12.93
N GLY A 87 -4.31 -17.37 13.93
CA GLY A 87 -4.44 -18.23 15.11
C GLY A 87 -3.17 -18.32 15.94
N MET A 88 -3.11 -19.32 16.80
CA MET A 88 -1.99 -19.52 17.74
C MET A 88 -0.92 -20.47 17.17
N VAL A 89 0.34 -20.07 17.27
CA VAL A 89 1.52 -20.88 16.96
C VAL A 89 2.45 -20.85 18.15
N ALA A 90 2.69 -21.98 18.80
CA ALA A 90 3.55 -22.12 19.97
C ALA A 90 3.27 -21.06 21.07
N GLY A 91 1.97 -20.80 21.33
CA GLY A 91 1.55 -19.85 22.37
C GLY A 91 1.55 -18.37 21.94
N ARG A 92 1.84 -18.04 20.68
CA ARG A 92 1.82 -16.67 20.14
C ARG A 92 0.76 -16.53 19.04
N PRO A 93 -0.03 -15.45 19.02
CA PRO A 93 -1.00 -15.22 17.96
C PRO A 93 -0.30 -14.71 16.69
N VAL A 94 -0.64 -15.31 15.55
CA VAL A 94 0.02 -15.08 14.26
C VAL A 94 -1.01 -14.89 13.17
N VAL A 95 -0.75 -13.95 12.27
CA VAL A 95 -1.45 -13.82 10.99
C VAL A 95 -0.44 -14.02 9.86
N SER A 96 -0.81 -14.82 8.85
CA SER A 96 -0.02 -14.96 7.62
C SER A 96 -0.88 -14.71 6.40
N ILE A 97 -0.33 -13.97 5.43
CA ILE A 97 -1.01 -13.53 4.20
C ILE A 97 -0.20 -13.96 3.00
N ASP A 98 -0.84 -14.66 2.06
CA ASP A 98 -0.30 -14.94 0.74
C ASP A 98 -0.62 -13.79 -0.21
N HIS A 99 0.38 -13.36 -0.95
CA HIS A 99 0.34 -12.29 -1.93
C HIS A 99 0.61 -12.81 -3.34
N ALA A 100 0.52 -11.94 -4.32
CA ALA A 100 0.97 -12.24 -5.67
C ALA A 100 2.46 -12.63 -5.69
N ASP A 101 2.91 -13.26 -6.78
CA ASP A 101 4.30 -13.66 -7.03
C ASP A 101 4.88 -14.65 -5.99
N GLY A 102 4.00 -15.41 -5.30
CA GLY A 102 4.38 -16.40 -4.32
C GLY A 102 5.01 -15.85 -3.05
N LEU A 103 4.79 -14.57 -2.76
CA LEU A 103 5.22 -13.95 -1.52
C LEU A 103 4.24 -14.27 -0.39
N ARG A 104 4.78 -14.43 0.82
CA ARG A 104 4.01 -14.54 2.05
C ARG A 104 4.58 -13.64 3.11
N THR A 105 3.71 -12.84 3.74
CA THR A 105 4.05 -12.08 4.94
C THR A 105 3.49 -12.75 6.19
N THR A 106 4.20 -12.59 7.31
CA THR A 106 3.79 -13.11 8.62
C THR A 106 3.91 -12.00 9.65
N TYR A 107 2.95 -11.93 10.56
CA TYR A 107 2.80 -10.88 11.58
C TYR A 107 2.63 -11.55 12.94
N GLU A 108 3.53 -11.26 13.90
CA GLU A 108 3.58 -11.88 15.23
C GLU A 108 4.16 -10.90 16.28
N PRO A 109 3.58 -10.82 17.48
CA PRO A 109 2.31 -11.37 17.91
C PRO A 109 1.15 -10.44 17.54
N VAL A 110 0.13 -10.96 16.87
CA VAL A 110 -1.05 -10.19 16.45
C VAL A 110 -2.32 -10.92 16.84
N ASP A 111 -3.13 -10.30 17.70
CA ASP A 111 -4.49 -10.78 17.99
C ASP A 111 -5.36 -10.54 16.74
N PRO A 112 -5.79 -11.61 16.02
CA PRO A 112 -6.34 -11.45 14.68
C PRO A 112 -7.78 -10.94 14.71
N SER A 113 -8.08 -9.98 13.81
CA SER A 113 -9.45 -9.56 13.46
C SER A 113 -9.92 -10.13 12.13
N VAL A 114 -9.13 -11.00 11.52
CA VAL A 114 -9.37 -11.65 10.23
C VAL A 114 -9.31 -13.16 10.38
N ALA A 115 -9.83 -13.90 9.39
CA ALA A 115 -9.84 -15.36 9.38
C ALA A 115 -9.15 -15.91 8.12
N ALA A 116 -8.66 -17.16 8.19
CA ALA A 116 -8.12 -17.87 7.04
C ALA A 116 -9.15 -17.94 5.90
N GLY A 117 -8.71 -17.71 4.66
CA GLY A 117 -9.53 -17.57 3.46
C GLY A 117 -10.03 -16.15 3.18
N GLN A 118 -9.94 -15.23 4.13
CA GLN A 118 -10.35 -13.84 3.94
C GLN A 118 -9.41 -13.09 3.00
N ARG A 119 -9.99 -12.35 2.04
CA ARG A 119 -9.23 -11.39 1.22
C ARG A 119 -9.02 -10.11 2.00
N VAL A 120 -7.82 -9.57 1.90
CA VAL A 120 -7.44 -8.28 2.49
C VAL A 120 -6.79 -7.39 1.43
N THR A 121 -6.94 -6.09 1.59
CA THR A 121 -6.26 -5.11 0.75
C THR A 121 -5.13 -4.46 1.54
N ARG A 122 -4.14 -3.95 0.83
CA ARG A 122 -3.05 -3.19 1.42
C ARG A 122 -3.56 -2.10 2.37
N GLY A 123 -3.01 -2.06 3.58
CA GLY A 123 -3.40 -1.11 4.62
C GLY A 123 -4.67 -1.47 5.38
N SER A 124 -5.36 -2.59 5.05
CA SER A 124 -6.50 -3.07 5.85
C SER A 124 -6.04 -3.55 7.22
N PRO A 125 -6.76 -3.24 8.29
CA PRO A 125 -6.49 -3.82 9.61
C PRO A 125 -6.65 -5.34 9.58
N ILE A 126 -5.68 -6.07 10.17
CA ILE A 126 -5.69 -7.53 10.27
C ILE A 126 -5.71 -8.01 11.72
N GLY A 127 -5.57 -7.11 12.66
CA GLY A 127 -5.58 -7.39 14.09
C GLY A 127 -4.93 -6.29 14.90
N THR A 128 -4.64 -6.59 16.16
CA THR A 128 -3.97 -5.68 17.10
C THR A 128 -2.66 -6.27 17.60
N LEU A 129 -1.67 -5.43 17.80
CA LEU A 129 -0.35 -5.82 18.30
C LEU A 129 -0.46 -6.25 19.77
N VAL A 130 0.04 -7.45 20.08
CA VAL A 130 0.11 -7.95 21.45
C VAL A 130 1.48 -7.66 22.05
N GLY A 131 1.53 -7.27 23.32
CA GLY A 131 2.79 -7.09 24.05
C GLY A 131 3.50 -8.41 24.36
N GLY A 132 4.74 -8.33 24.82
CA GLY A 132 5.47 -9.49 25.35
C GLY A 132 6.32 -10.27 24.35
N HIS A 133 6.68 -9.70 23.20
CA HIS A 133 7.65 -10.28 22.28
C HIS A 133 9.03 -10.39 22.96
N ALA A 134 9.61 -11.60 22.96
CA ALA A 134 10.90 -11.85 23.60
C ALA A 134 12.03 -11.02 22.95
N GLY A 135 12.81 -10.33 23.76
CA GLY A 135 13.92 -9.46 23.30
C GLY A 135 13.49 -8.12 22.74
N CYS A 136 12.20 -7.77 22.80
CA CYS A 136 11.71 -6.44 22.43
C CYS A 136 12.19 -5.38 23.43
N PRO A 137 12.86 -4.28 22.98
CA PRO A 137 13.28 -3.20 23.86
C PRO A 137 12.18 -2.14 24.09
N ARG A 138 10.96 -2.41 23.63
CA ARG A 138 9.78 -1.56 23.70
C ARG A 138 8.64 -2.28 24.44
N GLU A 139 7.53 -1.60 24.70
CA GLU A 139 6.33 -2.20 25.30
C GLU A 139 5.74 -3.31 24.41
N ALA A 140 5.85 -3.15 23.08
CA ALA A 140 5.50 -4.17 22.10
C ALA A 140 6.43 -4.09 20.89
N CYS A 141 6.69 -5.23 20.25
CA CYS A 141 7.35 -5.31 18.96
C CYS A 141 6.59 -6.27 18.06
N LEU A 142 6.41 -5.85 16.81
CA LEU A 142 5.87 -6.69 15.75
C LEU A 142 7.03 -7.39 15.03
N HIS A 143 7.10 -8.71 15.11
CA HIS A 143 7.88 -9.49 14.16
C HIS A 143 7.15 -9.51 12.82
N TRP A 144 7.77 -8.97 11.78
CA TRP A 144 7.26 -8.95 10.43
C TRP A 144 8.17 -9.76 9.52
N GLY A 145 7.66 -10.92 9.09
CA GLY A 145 8.38 -11.85 8.23
C GLY A 145 7.97 -11.72 6.78
N LEU A 146 8.89 -12.05 5.86
CA LEU A 146 8.65 -12.18 4.43
C LEU A 146 9.33 -13.45 3.92
N ARG A 147 8.62 -14.25 3.08
CA ARG A 147 9.21 -15.38 2.37
C ARG A 147 8.66 -15.55 0.95
N ARG A 148 9.44 -16.20 0.09
CA ARG A 148 9.00 -16.74 -1.18
C ARG A 148 9.34 -18.21 -1.22
N GLY A 149 8.31 -19.08 -1.29
CA GLY A 149 8.52 -20.50 -1.02
C GLY A 149 9.17 -20.71 0.35
N ASP A 150 10.32 -21.36 0.40
CA ASP A 150 11.08 -21.64 1.62
C ASP A 150 12.18 -20.62 1.91
N THR A 151 12.37 -19.62 1.03
CA THR A 151 13.41 -18.61 1.18
C THR A 151 12.87 -17.40 1.95
N TYR A 152 13.53 -17.06 3.07
CA TYR A 152 13.25 -15.84 3.82
C TYR A 152 13.93 -14.63 3.18
N LEU A 153 13.23 -13.51 3.17
CA LEU A 153 13.64 -12.26 2.54
C LEU A 153 13.54 -11.11 3.56
N ASP A 154 14.31 -10.03 3.33
CA ASP A 154 14.18 -8.80 4.11
C ASP A 154 12.85 -8.09 3.77
N PRO A 155 11.86 -8.04 4.70
CA PRO A 155 10.59 -7.42 4.42
C PRO A 155 10.70 -5.90 4.23
N MET A 156 11.75 -5.25 4.75
CA MET A 156 12.00 -3.83 4.52
C MET A 156 12.25 -3.50 3.04
N ALA A 157 12.64 -4.49 2.23
CA ALA A 157 12.78 -4.33 0.79
C ALA A 157 11.46 -3.97 0.09
N LEU A 158 10.32 -4.42 0.64
CA LEU A 158 8.98 -4.11 0.10
C LEU A 158 8.64 -2.62 0.19
N LEU A 159 9.19 -1.92 1.18
CA LEU A 159 8.91 -0.50 1.44
C LEU A 159 9.84 0.46 0.68
N ARG A 160 10.86 -0.07 0.01
CA ARG A 160 11.78 0.73 -0.81
C ARG A 160 11.11 1.10 -2.12
N PRO A 161 11.23 2.36 -2.59
CA PRO A 161 10.71 2.73 -3.89
C PRO A 161 11.38 1.89 -4.99
N PRO A 162 10.65 1.49 -6.04
CA PRO A 162 11.23 0.74 -7.14
C PRO A 162 12.32 1.56 -7.81
N ARG A 163 13.49 0.96 -8.00
CA ARG A 163 14.58 1.59 -8.77
C ARG A 163 14.23 1.51 -10.24
N VAL A 164 13.76 2.61 -10.81
CA VAL A 164 13.56 2.73 -12.26
C VAL A 164 14.93 2.91 -12.90
N ARG A 165 15.35 1.96 -13.72
CA ARG A 165 16.52 2.09 -14.59
C ARG A 165 16.02 2.44 -15.98
N LEU A 166 16.28 3.64 -16.45
CA LEU A 166 16.07 4.00 -17.85
C LEU A 166 17.08 3.22 -18.71
N LEU A 167 16.58 2.43 -19.63
CA LEU A 167 17.42 1.84 -20.65
C LEU A 167 17.72 2.90 -21.72
N PRO A 168 18.94 2.96 -22.28
CA PRO A 168 19.20 3.81 -23.42
C PRO A 168 18.21 3.51 -24.55
N ALA A 169 17.70 4.54 -25.20
CA ALA A 169 16.94 4.35 -26.43
C ALA A 169 17.80 3.59 -27.45
N ALA A 170 17.21 2.59 -28.08
CA ALA A 170 17.89 1.92 -29.18
C ALA A 170 18.23 2.97 -30.27
N PRO A 171 19.45 2.96 -30.86
CA PRO A 171 19.73 3.84 -31.97
C PRO A 171 18.74 3.59 -33.12
N PRO A 172 18.36 4.63 -33.88
CA PRO A 172 17.49 4.44 -35.04
C PRO A 172 18.13 3.42 -35.98
N ALA A 173 17.30 2.52 -36.53
CA ALA A 173 17.77 1.57 -37.54
C ALA A 173 18.37 2.37 -38.69
N ALA A 174 19.59 2.02 -39.07
CA ALA A 174 20.20 2.59 -40.24
C ALA A 174 19.44 2.08 -41.47
N ASP A 175 18.73 2.98 -42.14
CA ASP A 175 18.08 2.70 -43.40
C ASP A 175 19.18 2.34 -44.42
N GLY A 176 19.17 1.07 -44.91
CA GLY A 176 20.01 0.55 -45.97
C GLY A 176 19.36 0.71 -47.33
#